data_fb23d8ca352c27af9793b5c89d512720
#
_entry.id   fb23d8ca352c27af9793b5c89d512720
#
_cell.length_a   1.000
_cell.length_b   1.000
_cell.length_c   1.000
_cell.angle_alpha   90.00
_cell.angle_beta   90.00
_cell.angle_gamma   90.00
#
_symmetry.space_group_name_H-M   'P 1'
#
loop_
_entity.id
_entity.type
_entity.pdbx_description
1 polymer ?
#
loop_
_entity_poly.entity_id
_entity_poly.type
_entity_poly.pdbx_seq_one_letter_code
_entity_poly.pdbx_strand_id
1 'polypeptide(L)'
;EGGYRFLGLVNSDDPEGAVWTGSNETGFSIMNTASYNLKDDDIKEMDQEGNLMRKALRVCKTVQDFEHFLDTLPRPMRVEANFGVIDAYGGAAYYETNNERYYKKDANDPNLAPEGYLIYTNFSFEGRTDEGKGYVRYENTKKIFKEMRDGGFTPQRIFQQASRSFYNSLLDIDLMDKEQSPNNRTGWFVEQDFIPRLESTASIVIQGVRSGMNPELTTMWTALGYPPTSVAIPLWVKMGKEQSALVTYDASYKTALLDWYSVQLQKNVYSIHRGNGQKYLHWQLLWNCLLYTSPSPRD
;
A
#
# COMPACT_ATOMS: atom_id res chain seq x y z
N GLU A 1 17.34 -6.21 22.58
CA GLU A 1 16.78 -5.35 23.64
C GLU A 1 17.20 -3.92 23.35
N GLY A 2 16.28 -3.03 23.05
CA GLY A 2 16.55 -1.64 22.70
C GLY A 2 16.31 -1.35 21.23
N GLY A 3 15.26 -0.64 20.91
CA GLY A 3 14.91 -0.17 19.59
C GLY A 3 13.57 0.57 19.70
N TYR A 4 13.26 1.39 18.71
CA TYR A 4 12.01 2.15 18.71
C TYR A 4 10.80 1.21 18.74
N ARG A 5 9.76 1.63 19.46
CA ARG A 5 8.43 1.01 19.38
C ARG A 5 7.83 1.36 18.03
N PHE A 6 7.09 0.44 17.44
CA PHE A 6 6.45 0.66 16.15
C PHE A 6 5.09 -0.05 16.04
N LEU A 7 4.27 0.44 15.14
CA LEU A 7 3.13 -0.26 14.56
C LEU A 7 3.55 -0.83 13.20
N GLY A 8 3.14 -2.06 12.90
CA GLY A 8 3.45 -2.69 11.63
C GLY A 8 2.31 -3.60 11.16
N LEU A 9 2.07 -3.61 9.86
CA LEU A 9 1.24 -4.62 9.22
C LEU A 9 2.06 -5.90 9.09
N VAL A 10 1.54 -6.99 9.63
CA VAL A 10 2.18 -8.32 9.63
C VAL A 10 1.21 -9.37 9.13
N ASN A 11 1.72 -10.54 8.77
CA ASN A 11 0.88 -11.69 8.52
C ASN A 11 0.27 -12.20 9.84
N SER A 12 -1.00 -12.60 9.81
CA SER A 12 -1.71 -13.06 11.02
C SER A 12 -1.18 -14.38 11.56
N ASP A 13 -0.53 -15.19 10.74
CA ASP A 13 0.10 -16.46 11.11
C ASP A 13 1.58 -16.29 11.55
N ASP A 14 2.19 -15.13 11.33
CA ASP A 14 3.57 -14.81 11.73
C ASP A 14 3.73 -13.37 12.22
N PRO A 15 3.18 -13.01 13.39
CA PRO A 15 3.19 -11.64 13.89
C PRO A 15 4.59 -11.13 14.27
N GLU A 16 5.53 -12.02 14.53
CA GLU A 16 6.92 -11.70 14.84
C GLU A 16 7.84 -11.73 13.61
N GLY A 17 7.33 -12.08 12.45
CA GLY A 17 8.06 -12.19 11.19
C GLY A 17 8.13 -10.87 10.41
N ALA A 18 7.89 -10.97 9.11
CA ALA A 18 7.98 -9.84 8.18
C ALA A 18 6.98 -8.72 8.50
N VAL A 19 7.40 -7.46 8.26
CA VAL A 19 6.53 -6.27 8.31
C VAL A 19 6.37 -5.73 6.90
N TRP A 20 5.14 -5.48 6.46
CA TRP A 20 4.85 -5.04 5.10
C TRP A 20 4.71 -3.52 4.95
N THR A 21 4.42 -2.82 6.04
CA THR A 21 4.47 -1.37 6.19
C THR A 21 4.36 -1.03 7.67
N GLY A 22 4.85 0.15 8.08
CA GLY A 22 4.74 0.54 9.48
C GLY A 22 5.25 1.95 9.76
N SER A 23 5.04 2.37 11.01
CA SER A 23 5.50 3.64 11.57
C SER A 23 6.02 3.44 12.98
N ASN A 24 7.11 4.11 13.36
CA ASN A 24 7.67 4.03 14.70
C ASN A 24 7.40 5.30 15.54
N GLU A 25 7.77 5.27 16.81
CA GLU A 25 7.55 6.36 17.77
C GLU A 25 8.30 7.66 17.44
N THR A 26 9.27 7.61 16.52
CA THR A 26 9.98 8.81 16.05
C THR A 26 9.31 9.43 14.82
N GLY A 27 8.22 8.83 14.31
CA GLY A 27 7.53 9.25 13.09
C GLY A 27 8.17 8.76 11.79
N PHE A 28 9.27 7.99 11.87
CA PHE A 28 9.80 7.29 10.71
C PHE A 28 8.82 6.21 10.28
N SER A 29 8.51 6.20 8.99
CA SER A 29 7.56 5.23 8.42
C SER A 29 8.11 4.66 7.13
N ILE A 30 7.79 3.40 6.87
CA ILE A 30 8.30 2.66 5.72
C ILE A 30 7.23 1.75 5.11
N MET A 31 7.26 1.63 3.79
CA MET A 31 6.50 0.65 3.01
C MET A 31 7.35 0.14 1.87
N ASN A 32 6.94 -0.95 1.22
CA ASN A 32 7.61 -1.41 0.01
C ASN A 32 6.64 -1.73 -1.13
N THR A 33 7.18 -1.76 -2.34
CA THR A 33 6.60 -2.45 -3.49
C THR A 33 7.64 -3.42 -4.03
N ALA A 34 7.31 -4.70 -4.15
CA ALA A 34 8.20 -5.66 -4.82
C ALA A 34 8.48 -5.18 -6.25
N SER A 35 9.72 -5.21 -6.66
CA SER A 35 10.15 -4.95 -8.03
C SER A 35 10.47 -6.27 -8.74
N TYR A 36 10.46 -6.25 -10.07
CA TYR A 36 10.72 -7.46 -10.86
C TYR A 36 11.66 -7.19 -12.05
N ASN A 37 12.32 -6.03 -12.06
CA ASN A 37 13.15 -5.60 -13.20
C ASN A 37 14.50 -4.99 -12.81
N LEU A 38 14.84 -4.98 -11.51
CA LEU A 38 16.06 -4.33 -11.02
C LEU A 38 17.18 -5.31 -10.64
N LYS A 39 16.84 -6.56 -10.35
CA LYS A 39 17.80 -7.61 -9.98
C LYS A 39 18.66 -7.99 -11.20
N ASP A 40 19.98 -8.01 -11.02
CA ASP A 40 20.98 -8.24 -12.07
C ASP A 40 21.95 -9.40 -11.73
N ASP A 41 21.57 -10.27 -10.80
CA ASP A 41 22.34 -11.43 -10.34
C ASP A 41 21.50 -12.72 -10.35
N ASP A 42 22.14 -13.86 -10.06
CA ASP A 42 21.53 -15.20 -10.04
C ASP A 42 21.12 -15.68 -8.64
N ILE A 43 21.13 -14.81 -7.62
CA ILE A 43 20.78 -15.15 -6.25
C ILE A 43 19.29 -15.51 -6.20
N LYS A 44 18.99 -16.70 -5.64
CA LYS A 44 17.63 -17.25 -5.58
C LYS A 44 16.95 -17.07 -4.22
N GLU A 45 17.75 -16.96 -3.16
CA GLU A 45 17.25 -16.75 -1.80
C GLU A 45 16.99 -15.25 -1.59
N MET A 46 15.77 -14.84 -1.86
CA MET A 46 15.29 -13.45 -1.78
C MET A 46 14.27 -13.30 -0.64
N ASP A 47 13.36 -12.35 -0.73
CA ASP A 47 12.20 -12.13 0.16
C ASP A 47 12.58 -11.64 1.57
N GLN A 48 13.65 -10.82 1.68
CA GLN A 48 14.05 -10.22 2.96
C GLN A 48 13.49 -8.81 3.19
N GLU A 49 12.61 -8.32 2.32
CA GLU A 49 12.05 -6.97 2.36
C GLU A 49 11.35 -6.69 3.69
N GLY A 50 10.49 -7.60 4.13
CA GLY A 50 9.74 -7.43 5.38
C GLY A 50 10.62 -7.50 6.62
N ASN A 51 11.67 -8.31 6.61
CA ASN A 51 12.67 -8.37 7.68
C ASN A 51 13.52 -7.10 7.72
N LEU A 52 13.90 -6.58 6.55
CA LEU A 52 14.61 -5.31 6.43
C LEU A 52 13.77 -4.17 7.00
N MET A 53 12.49 -4.08 6.63
CA MET A 53 11.58 -3.04 7.14
C MET A 53 11.37 -3.15 8.64
N ARG A 54 11.22 -4.35 9.20
CA ARG A 54 11.15 -4.56 10.67
C ARG A 54 12.38 -4.03 11.38
N LYS A 55 13.59 -4.30 10.86
CA LYS A 55 14.85 -3.79 11.41
C LYS A 55 14.93 -2.27 11.30
N ALA A 56 14.59 -1.70 10.11
CA ALA A 56 14.60 -0.27 9.90
C ALA A 56 13.66 0.48 10.87
N LEU A 57 12.44 -0.02 11.09
CA LEU A 57 11.49 0.55 12.07
C LEU A 57 12.06 0.58 13.50
N ARG A 58 12.96 -0.32 13.85
CA ARG A 58 13.57 -0.36 15.19
C ARG A 58 14.73 0.59 15.37
N VAL A 59 15.39 1.05 14.28
CA VAL A 59 16.65 1.79 14.38
C VAL A 59 16.65 3.14 13.67
N CYS A 60 15.82 3.35 12.65
CA CYS A 60 15.80 4.57 11.86
C CYS A 60 14.84 5.60 12.48
N LYS A 61 15.24 6.87 12.44
CA LYS A 61 14.46 8.04 12.84
C LYS A 61 14.20 8.97 11.66
N THR A 62 15.14 9.03 10.71
CA THR A 62 15.14 9.93 9.57
C THR A 62 15.35 9.16 8.27
N VAL A 63 15.06 9.82 7.15
CA VAL A 63 15.43 9.31 5.81
C VAL A 63 16.92 9.04 5.69
N GLN A 64 17.76 9.88 6.29
CA GLN A 64 19.24 9.71 6.32
C GLN A 64 19.66 8.50 7.15
N ASP A 65 18.97 8.22 8.27
CA ASP A 65 19.24 7.00 9.04
C ASP A 65 18.95 5.75 8.20
N PHE A 66 17.93 5.80 7.35
CA PHE A 66 17.61 4.68 6.46
C PHE A 66 18.66 4.50 5.37
N GLU A 67 19.21 5.56 4.81
CA GLU A 67 20.36 5.47 3.88
C GLU A 67 21.55 4.80 4.58
N HIS A 68 21.94 5.30 5.76
CA HIS A 68 23.03 4.69 6.53
C HIS A 68 22.74 3.23 6.89
N PHE A 69 21.49 2.92 7.24
CA PHE A 69 21.06 1.53 7.49
C PHE A 69 21.27 0.65 6.26
N LEU A 70 20.84 1.10 5.06
CA LEU A 70 21.06 0.37 3.81
C LEU A 70 22.55 0.18 3.50
N ASP A 71 23.39 1.21 3.75
CA ASP A 71 24.83 1.15 3.52
C ASP A 71 25.52 0.12 4.43
N THR A 72 25.02 -0.08 5.64
CA THR A 72 25.59 -1.01 6.63
C THR A 72 25.10 -2.46 6.49
N LEU A 73 24.10 -2.71 5.67
CA LEU A 73 23.61 -4.08 5.45
C LEU A 73 24.66 -4.94 4.73
N PRO A 74 24.78 -6.21 5.11
CA PRO A 74 25.62 -7.15 4.37
C PRO A 74 25.09 -7.33 2.94
N ARG A 75 26.03 -7.56 2.02
CA ARG A 75 25.69 -7.93 0.64
C ARG A 75 25.83 -9.44 0.45
N PRO A 76 24.96 -10.09 -0.32
CA PRO A 76 23.76 -9.54 -0.96
C PRO A 76 22.65 -9.21 0.05
N MET A 77 21.87 -8.14 -0.18
CA MET A 77 20.76 -7.74 0.70
C MET A 77 19.55 -8.69 0.63
N ARG A 78 19.47 -9.49 -0.42
CA ARG A 78 18.38 -10.45 -0.70
C ARG A 78 17.00 -9.80 -0.86
N VAL A 79 17.00 -8.62 -1.48
CA VAL A 79 15.80 -7.83 -1.78
C VAL A 79 15.77 -7.39 -3.23
N GLU A 80 14.56 -7.28 -3.77
CA GLU A 80 14.29 -6.58 -5.03
C GLU A 80 12.99 -5.78 -4.85
N ALA A 81 13.13 -4.53 -4.36
CA ALA A 81 11.97 -3.73 -3.98
C ALA A 81 12.25 -2.22 -4.05
N ASN A 82 11.16 -1.46 -4.12
CA ASN A 82 11.18 -0.01 -3.92
C ASN A 82 10.68 0.26 -2.51
N PHE A 83 11.55 0.77 -1.63
CA PHE A 83 11.17 1.17 -0.28
C PHE A 83 10.79 2.64 -0.26
N GLY A 84 9.54 2.94 0.11
CA GLY A 84 9.08 4.30 0.36
C GLY A 84 9.21 4.65 1.84
N VAL A 85 9.84 5.77 2.15
CA VAL A 85 10.06 6.23 3.53
C VAL A 85 9.66 7.69 3.70
N ILE A 86 9.14 8.00 4.89
CA ILE A 86 8.91 9.37 5.36
C ILE A 86 9.39 9.51 6.80
N ASP A 87 9.65 10.74 7.24
CA ASP A 87 10.01 11.04 8.63
C ASP A 87 9.27 12.26 9.18
N ALA A 88 9.43 12.51 10.48
CA ALA A 88 8.79 13.64 11.18
C ALA A 88 9.43 15.01 10.86
N TYR A 89 10.49 15.05 10.07
CA TYR A 89 11.24 16.25 9.72
C TYR A 89 10.97 16.73 8.29
N GLY A 90 10.05 16.04 7.58
CA GLY A 90 9.68 16.36 6.20
C GLY A 90 10.49 15.59 5.15
N GLY A 91 11.34 14.66 5.56
CA GLY A 91 12.01 13.72 4.66
C GLY A 91 10.98 12.79 4.00
N ALA A 92 11.09 12.60 2.68
CA ALA A 92 10.26 11.68 1.91
C ALA A 92 11.03 11.18 0.69
N ALA A 93 11.22 9.88 0.54
CA ALA A 93 11.96 9.32 -0.58
C ALA A 93 11.54 7.88 -0.88
N TYR A 94 11.78 7.46 -2.12
CA TYR A 94 11.84 6.05 -2.51
C TYR A 94 13.28 5.60 -2.74
N TYR A 95 13.52 4.33 -2.43
CA TYR A 95 14.80 3.64 -2.64
C TYR A 95 14.54 2.40 -3.49
N GLU A 96 14.90 2.48 -4.77
CA GLU A 96 14.87 1.35 -5.69
C GLU A 96 16.07 0.45 -5.36
N THR A 97 15.83 -0.72 -4.78
CA THR A 97 16.87 -1.52 -4.12
C THR A 97 16.96 -2.91 -4.74
N ASN A 98 18.18 -3.36 -5.03
CA ASN A 98 18.51 -4.74 -5.37
C ASN A 98 19.53 -5.34 -4.38
N ASN A 99 20.11 -6.48 -4.69
CA ASN A 99 21.05 -7.18 -3.82
C ASN A 99 22.32 -6.39 -3.47
N GLU A 100 22.79 -5.51 -4.38
CA GLU A 100 24.09 -4.86 -4.26
C GLU A 100 24.01 -3.36 -3.95
N ARG A 101 22.94 -2.69 -4.44
CA ARG A 101 22.85 -1.24 -4.42
C ARG A 101 21.42 -0.75 -4.31
N TYR A 102 21.29 0.55 -4.12
CA TYR A 102 20.02 1.25 -4.17
C TYR A 102 20.16 2.58 -4.95
N TYR A 103 19.02 3.08 -5.43
CA TYR A 103 18.88 4.37 -6.09
C TYR A 103 17.83 5.20 -5.37
N LYS A 104 18.24 6.32 -4.80
CA LYS A 104 17.34 7.24 -4.11
C LYS A 104 16.56 8.09 -5.09
N LYS A 105 15.27 8.25 -4.84
CA LYS A 105 14.37 9.19 -5.49
C LYS A 105 13.74 10.06 -4.40
N ASP A 106 14.25 11.29 -4.26
CA ASP A 106 13.78 12.23 -3.24
C ASP A 106 12.49 12.91 -3.70
N ALA A 107 11.41 12.75 -2.93
CA ALA A 107 10.13 13.36 -3.24
C ALA A 107 10.11 14.89 -3.04
N ASN A 108 11.12 15.45 -2.37
CA ASN A 108 11.30 16.88 -2.20
C ASN A 108 12.14 17.52 -3.34
N ASP A 109 12.71 16.71 -4.25
CA ASP A 109 13.38 17.24 -5.44
C ASP A 109 12.34 17.54 -6.53
N PRO A 110 12.14 18.82 -6.92
CA PRO A 110 11.15 19.18 -7.92
C PRO A 110 11.49 18.65 -9.33
N ASN A 111 12.72 18.23 -9.58
CA ASN A 111 13.09 17.61 -10.84
C ASN A 111 12.63 16.14 -10.90
N LEU A 112 12.58 15.45 -9.77
CA LEU A 112 12.12 14.07 -9.66
C LEU A 112 10.62 13.97 -9.38
N ALA A 113 10.09 14.89 -8.60
CA ALA A 113 8.69 14.94 -8.18
C ALA A 113 8.05 16.31 -8.47
N PRO A 114 7.92 16.72 -9.74
CA PRO A 114 7.42 18.06 -10.12
C PRO A 114 5.99 18.31 -9.65
N GLU A 115 5.22 17.24 -9.42
CA GLU A 115 3.85 17.31 -8.91
C GLU A 115 3.77 17.22 -7.37
N GLY A 116 4.92 17.12 -6.67
CA GLY A 116 5.01 17.00 -5.22
C GLY A 116 4.71 15.61 -4.67
N TYR A 117 4.72 14.58 -5.52
CA TYR A 117 4.56 13.19 -5.11
C TYR A 117 5.30 12.23 -6.06
N LEU A 118 5.54 11.01 -5.59
CA LEU A 118 6.07 9.90 -6.37
C LEU A 118 5.05 8.76 -6.39
N ILE A 119 4.98 8.04 -7.50
CA ILE A 119 4.11 6.87 -7.69
C ILE A 119 4.99 5.66 -7.99
N TYR A 120 4.78 4.59 -7.25
CA TYR A 120 5.46 3.31 -7.46
C TYR A 120 4.46 2.16 -7.51
N THR A 121 4.75 1.19 -8.34
CA THR A 121 4.08 -0.10 -8.40
C THR A 121 5.13 -1.22 -8.38
N ASN A 122 4.99 -2.26 -9.18
CA ASN A 122 5.88 -3.40 -9.14
C ASN A 122 6.98 -3.34 -10.23
N PHE A 123 7.56 -2.18 -10.43
CA PHE A 123 8.76 -1.96 -11.23
C PHE A 123 9.61 -0.83 -10.63
N SER A 124 10.90 -0.83 -10.95
CA SER A 124 11.85 0.24 -10.66
C SER A 124 12.16 1.03 -11.93
N PHE A 125 12.29 2.34 -11.84
CA PHE A 125 12.64 3.20 -12.97
C PHE A 125 14.08 2.99 -13.44
N GLU A 126 14.99 2.61 -12.52
CA GLU A 126 16.38 2.24 -12.85
C GLU A 126 16.51 0.79 -13.33
N GLY A 127 15.43 0.04 -13.37
CA GLY A 127 15.40 -1.34 -13.81
C GLY A 127 15.31 -1.50 -15.32
N ARG A 128 15.31 -2.76 -15.78
CA ARG A 128 15.15 -3.09 -17.20
C ARG A 128 13.76 -2.71 -17.68
N THR A 129 13.71 -2.05 -18.83
CA THR A 129 12.46 -1.58 -19.44
C THR A 129 11.55 -2.76 -19.78
N ASP A 130 10.25 -2.60 -19.49
CA ASP A 130 9.16 -3.54 -19.79
C ASP A 130 9.27 -4.94 -19.14
N GLU A 131 10.21 -5.14 -18.22
CA GLU A 131 10.33 -6.40 -17.47
C GLU A 131 9.63 -6.39 -16.10
N GLY A 132 9.15 -5.25 -15.65
CA GLY A 132 8.41 -5.13 -14.38
C GLY A 132 6.92 -5.48 -14.50
N LYS A 133 6.18 -5.16 -13.44
CA LYS A 133 4.73 -5.41 -13.36
C LYS A 133 3.98 -4.16 -12.88
N GLY A 134 2.66 -4.12 -13.11
CA GLY A 134 1.80 -3.07 -12.58
C GLY A 134 1.83 -1.76 -13.35
N TYR A 135 2.27 -1.74 -14.60
CA TYR A 135 2.30 -0.55 -15.44
C TYR A 135 0.90 0.07 -15.62
N VAL A 136 -0.12 -0.75 -15.81
CA VAL A 136 -1.53 -0.27 -15.91
C VAL A 136 -1.95 0.41 -14.60
N ARG A 137 -1.64 -0.19 -13.44
CA ARG A 137 -1.93 0.41 -12.12
C ARG A 137 -1.15 1.72 -11.88
N TYR A 138 0.06 1.80 -12.39
CA TYR A 138 0.84 3.04 -12.38
C TYR A 138 0.13 4.15 -13.16
N GLU A 139 -0.28 3.89 -14.40
CA GLU A 139 -1.01 4.87 -15.22
C GLU A 139 -2.38 5.21 -14.64
N ASN A 140 -3.10 4.24 -14.07
CA ASN A 140 -4.35 4.49 -13.34
C ASN A 140 -4.11 5.49 -12.20
N THR A 141 -3.05 5.27 -11.39
CA THR A 141 -2.73 6.13 -10.25
C THR A 141 -2.32 7.54 -10.69
N LYS A 142 -1.57 7.67 -11.78
CA LYS A 142 -1.21 8.99 -12.34
C LYS A 142 -2.44 9.82 -12.66
N LYS A 143 -3.43 9.25 -13.34
CA LYS A 143 -4.69 9.95 -13.66
C LYS A 143 -5.42 10.35 -12.38
N ILE A 144 -5.63 9.39 -11.47
CA ILE A 144 -6.35 9.62 -10.21
C ILE A 144 -5.66 10.72 -9.38
N PHE A 145 -4.34 10.68 -9.23
CA PHE A 145 -3.60 11.65 -8.43
C PHE A 145 -3.60 13.04 -9.08
N LYS A 146 -3.55 13.10 -10.40
CA LYS A 146 -3.70 14.37 -11.13
C LYS A 146 -5.06 15.03 -10.85
N GLU A 147 -6.14 14.24 -10.83
CA GLU A 147 -7.50 14.72 -10.51
C GLU A 147 -7.65 15.08 -9.02
N MET A 148 -6.94 14.38 -8.14
CA MET A 148 -6.97 14.66 -6.70
C MET A 148 -6.19 15.92 -6.31
N ARG A 149 -5.21 16.35 -7.08
CA ARG A 149 -4.22 17.37 -6.70
C ARG A 149 -4.85 18.64 -6.17
N ASP A 150 -5.82 19.19 -6.87
CA ASP A 150 -6.43 20.50 -6.53
C ASP A 150 -7.21 20.49 -5.21
N GLY A 151 -7.74 19.33 -4.81
CA GLY A 151 -8.41 19.14 -3.52
C GLY A 151 -7.51 18.60 -2.40
N GLY A 152 -6.23 18.37 -2.68
CA GLY A 152 -5.23 17.83 -1.76
C GLY A 152 -5.36 16.32 -1.50
N PHE A 153 -4.28 15.75 -0.99
CA PHE A 153 -4.19 14.33 -0.62
C PHE A 153 -4.56 14.15 0.85
N THR A 154 -5.84 13.89 1.12
CA THR A 154 -6.29 13.49 2.46
C THR A 154 -6.46 11.97 2.54
N PRO A 155 -6.29 11.35 3.71
CA PRO A 155 -6.53 9.92 3.86
C PRO A 155 -7.89 9.48 3.32
N GLN A 156 -8.94 10.25 3.63
CA GLN A 156 -10.30 9.98 3.13
C GLN A 156 -10.35 9.95 1.60
N ARG A 157 -9.78 10.95 0.91
CA ARG A 157 -9.78 11.00 -0.55
C ARG A 157 -8.96 9.88 -1.18
N ILE A 158 -7.80 9.54 -0.58
CA ILE A 158 -6.98 8.42 -1.04
C ILE A 158 -7.76 7.11 -0.95
N PHE A 159 -8.43 6.83 0.17
CA PHE A 159 -9.27 5.62 0.28
C PHE A 159 -10.44 5.62 -0.69
N GLN A 160 -11.12 6.74 -0.88
CA GLN A 160 -12.28 6.83 -1.75
C GLN A 160 -11.93 6.80 -3.24
N GLN A 161 -10.89 7.51 -3.66
CA GLN A 161 -10.59 7.77 -5.07
C GLN A 161 -9.46 6.90 -5.62
N ALA A 162 -8.53 6.43 -4.78
CA ALA A 162 -7.44 5.57 -5.22
C ALA A 162 -7.62 4.13 -4.76
N SER A 163 -7.70 3.86 -3.46
CA SER A 163 -7.74 2.48 -2.94
C SER A 163 -8.99 1.69 -3.38
N ARG A 164 -10.04 2.37 -3.77
CA ARG A 164 -11.32 1.79 -4.23
C ARG A 164 -11.61 2.10 -5.70
N SER A 165 -10.61 2.56 -6.46
CA SER A 165 -10.78 2.89 -7.86
C SER A 165 -10.82 1.65 -8.74
N PHE A 166 -11.84 1.55 -9.56
CA PHE A 166 -11.97 0.56 -10.63
C PHE A 166 -11.81 1.20 -12.01
N TYR A 167 -11.04 2.28 -12.06
CA TYR A 167 -10.57 2.85 -13.31
C TYR A 167 -9.45 1.98 -13.90
N ASN A 168 -9.51 1.77 -15.22
CA ASN A 168 -8.50 1.07 -15.99
C ASN A 168 -8.10 1.91 -17.21
N SER A 169 -6.88 2.43 -17.21
CA SER A 169 -6.35 3.31 -18.26
C SER A 169 -6.17 2.63 -19.61
N LEU A 170 -5.93 1.31 -19.62
CA LEU A 170 -5.75 0.53 -20.83
C LEU A 170 -7.05 0.37 -21.60
N LEU A 171 -8.17 0.22 -20.86
CA LEU A 171 -9.50 0.02 -21.43
C LEU A 171 -10.30 1.32 -21.49
N ASP A 172 -9.80 2.38 -20.86
CA ASP A 172 -10.48 3.67 -20.65
C ASP A 172 -11.90 3.51 -20.10
N ILE A 173 -12.02 2.73 -19.04
CA ILE A 173 -13.28 2.47 -18.33
C ILE A 173 -13.16 2.78 -16.85
N ASP A 174 -14.26 3.14 -16.21
CA ASP A 174 -14.43 3.14 -14.77
C ASP A 174 -15.70 2.37 -14.41
N LEU A 175 -15.56 1.25 -13.71
CA LEU A 175 -16.71 0.43 -13.32
C LEU A 175 -17.62 1.12 -12.30
N MET A 176 -17.10 2.13 -11.58
CA MET A 176 -17.86 2.86 -10.56
C MET A 176 -18.51 4.14 -11.11
N ASP A 177 -18.19 4.53 -12.34
CA ASP A 177 -18.83 5.62 -13.05
C ASP A 177 -19.97 5.08 -13.92
N LYS A 178 -21.20 5.62 -13.76
CA LYS A 178 -22.37 5.19 -14.52
C LYS A 178 -22.25 5.45 -16.03
N GLU A 179 -21.52 6.49 -16.41
CA GLU A 179 -21.33 6.88 -17.81
C GLU A 179 -20.20 6.10 -18.48
N GLN A 180 -19.17 5.74 -17.74
CA GLN A 180 -17.97 5.03 -18.21
C GLN A 180 -18.00 3.52 -17.94
N SER A 181 -18.96 3.04 -17.16
CA SER A 181 -19.10 1.61 -16.89
C SER A 181 -19.62 0.85 -18.12
N PRO A 182 -19.19 -0.40 -18.31
CA PRO A 182 -19.71 -1.21 -19.42
C PRO A 182 -21.23 -1.39 -19.31
N ASN A 183 -21.93 -1.13 -20.40
CA ASN A 183 -23.36 -1.43 -20.49
C ASN A 183 -23.57 -2.94 -20.64
N ASN A 184 -23.34 -3.71 -19.58
CA ASN A 184 -23.60 -5.13 -19.57
C ASN A 184 -24.73 -5.47 -18.58
N ARG A 185 -25.64 -6.33 -19.02
CA ARG A 185 -26.81 -6.72 -18.24
C ARG A 185 -26.49 -7.71 -17.13
N THR A 186 -25.31 -8.29 -17.13
CA THR A 186 -24.93 -9.33 -16.16
C THR A 186 -24.39 -8.77 -14.86
N GLY A 187 -23.85 -7.53 -14.87
CA GLY A 187 -23.17 -6.92 -13.73
C GLY A 187 -21.79 -7.51 -13.44
N TRP A 188 -21.28 -8.39 -14.30
CA TRP A 188 -19.98 -9.03 -14.18
C TRP A 188 -18.96 -8.44 -15.14
N PHE A 189 -17.71 -8.36 -14.68
CA PHE A 189 -16.58 -7.93 -15.47
C PHE A 189 -15.38 -8.85 -15.22
N VAL A 190 -14.55 -9.09 -16.22
CA VAL A 190 -13.28 -9.80 -16.04
C VAL A 190 -12.34 -8.88 -15.27
N GLU A 191 -11.72 -9.37 -14.21
CA GLU A 191 -10.75 -8.57 -13.46
C GLU A 191 -9.57 -8.15 -14.34
N GLN A 192 -9.26 -6.86 -14.35
CA GLN A 192 -8.28 -6.24 -15.23
C GLN A 192 -7.41 -5.28 -14.43
N ASP A 193 -6.37 -5.70 -13.82
CA ASP A 193 -5.30 -4.91 -13.19
C ASP A 193 -5.74 -3.54 -12.59
N PHE A 194 -6.89 -3.51 -11.93
CA PHE A 194 -7.36 -2.38 -11.14
C PHE A 194 -6.44 -2.16 -9.93
N ILE A 195 -6.49 -0.98 -9.29
CA ILE A 195 -5.75 -0.76 -8.04
C ILE A 195 -6.18 -1.78 -6.99
N PRO A 196 -7.48 -1.92 -6.61
CA PRO A 196 -7.91 -3.02 -5.76
C PRO A 196 -8.12 -4.30 -6.60
N ARG A 197 -7.25 -5.27 -6.40
CA ARG A 197 -7.34 -6.59 -7.03
C ARG A 197 -7.90 -7.61 -6.05
N LEU A 198 -8.28 -8.80 -6.54
CA LEU A 198 -8.71 -9.91 -5.69
C LEU A 198 -7.68 -10.23 -4.58
N GLU A 199 -6.40 -10.13 -4.89
CA GLU A 199 -5.30 -10.39 -3.94
C GLU A 199 -4.98 -9.21 -3.03
N SER A 200 -5.69 -8.08 -3.12
CA SER A 200 -5.46 -6.96 -2.19
C SER A 200 -5.99 -7.30 -0.81
N THR A 201 -5.11 -7.30 0.19
CA THR A 201 -5.40 -7.71 1.57
C THR A 201 -5.34 -6.58 2.57
N ALA A 202 -4.91 -5.40 2.16
CA ALA A 202 -4.95 -4.19 2.98
C ALA A 202 -4.80 -2.94 2.11
N SER A 203 -5.21 -1.80 2.65
CA SER A 203 -4.82 -0.48 2.18
C SER A 203 -4.43 0.37 3.38
N ILE A 204 -3.24 0.97 3.32
CA ILE A 204 -2.66 1.75 4.41
C ILE A 204 -2.32 3.14 3.90
N VAL A 205 -2.72 4.15 4.66
CA VAL A 205 -2.28 5.53 4.44
C VAL A 205 -1.57 6.01 5.70
N ILE A 206 -0.28 6.32 5.60
CA ILE A 206 0.48 6.87 6.71
C ILE A 206 0.53 8.40 6.54
N GLN A 207 -0.07 9.08 7.49
CA GLN A 207 -0.08 10.53 7.56
C GLN A 207 0.98 10.98 8.56
N GLY A 208 2.07 11.55 8.05
CA GLY A 208 3.13 12.14 8.87
C GLY A 208 2.64 13.35 9.67
N VAL A 209 3.40 13.73 10.67
CA VAL A 209 3.14 14.91 11.50
C VAL A 209 3.71 16.17 10.86
N ARG A 210 3.16 17.32 11.21
CA ARG A 210 3.77 18.63 10.88
C ARG A 210 4.97 18.89 11.79
N SER A 211 5.91 19.71 11.31
CA SER A 211 7.07 20.13 12.11
C SER A 211 6.65 20.65 13.48
N GLY A 212 7.34 20.21 14.53
CA GLY A 212 7.06 20.57 15.92
C GLY A 212 5.94 19.78 16.61
N MET A 213 5.21 18.92 15.91
CA MET A 213 4.24 18.01 16.54
C MET A 213 4.94 16.78 17.13
N ASN A 214 4.26 16.14 18.10
CA ASN A 214 4.76 14.87 18.65
C ASN A 214 4.79 13.79 17.54
N PRO A 215 5.94 13.19 17.23
CA PRO A 215 6.09 12.17 16.21
C PRO A 215 5.22 10.92 16.44
N GLU A 216 4.92 10.56 17.69
CA GLU A 216 4.05 9.42 18.03
C GLU A 216 2.60 9.60 17.55
N LEU A 217 2.23 10.81 17.08
CA LEU A 217 0.94 11.11 16.46
C LEU A 217 0.94 10.89 14.94
N THR A 218 2.02 10.41 14.36
CA THR A 218 1.99 9.89 12.98
C THR A 218 0.88 8.85 12.89
N THR A 219 -0.08 9.09 12.01
CA THR A 219 -1.31 8.32 11.96
C THR A 219 -1.24 7.28 10.85
N MET A 220 -1.38 6.01 11.20
CA MET A 220 -1.48 4.90 10.26
C MET A 220 -2.97 4.56 10.07
N TRP A 221 -3.57 5.09 9.02
CA TRP A 221 -4.95 4.78 8.62
C TRP A 221 -4.95 3.40 7.96
N THR A 222 -5.63 2.45 8.57
CA THR A 222 -5.49 1.03 8.23
C THR A 222 -6.84 0.44 7.84
N ALA A 223 -6.99 0.02 6.59
CA ALA A 223 -8.08 -0.81 6.10
C ALA A 223 -7.55 -2.23 5.87
N LEU A 224 -7.93 -3.20 6.70
CA LEU A 224 -7.56 -4.60 6.56
C LEU A 224 -8.56 -5.35 5.71
N GLY A 225 -8.08 -6.36 5.01
CA GLY A 225 -8.84 -7.12 4.04
C GLY A 225 -8.95 -6.39 2.70
N TYR A 226 -9.95 -6.72 1.92
CA TYR A 226 -10.17 -6.15 0.59
C TYR A 226 -10.61 -4.67 0.69
N PRO A 227 -9.81 -3.69 0.20
CA PRO A 227 -10.06 -2.27 0.45
C PRO A 227 -11.45 -1.77 0.07
N PRO A 228 -12.07 -2.22 -1.05
CA PRO A 228 -13.43 -1.81 -1.39
C PRO A 228 -14.52 -2.25 -0.41
N THR A 229 -14.29 -3.29 0.38
CA THR A 229 -15.25 -3.82 1.37
C THR A 229 -14.80 -3.62 2.82
N SER A 230 -13.74 -2.82 3.03
CA SER A 230 -13.18 -2.52 4.33
C SER A 230 -13.41 -1.07 4.75
N VAL A 231 -13.11 -0.75 6.01
CA VAL A 231 -13.13 0.61 6.54
C VAL A 231 -11.75 0.97 7.12
N ALA A 232 -11.38 2.24 7.06
CA ALA A 232 -10.10 2.70 7.58
C ALA A 232 -10.20 3.03 9.06
N ILE A 233 -9.32 2.45 9.88
CA ILE A 233 -9.19 2.68 11.31
C ILE A 233 -7.88 3.46 11.56
N PRO A 234 -7.90 4.62 12.24
CA PRO A 234 -6.69 5.34 12.58
C PRO A 234 -5.97 4.67 13.75
N LEU A 235 -4.66 4.49 13.64
CA LEU A 235 -3.80 3.88 14.64
C LEU A 235 -2.59 4.79 14.91
N TRP A 236 -2.10 4.77 16.15
CA TRP A 236 -0.95 5.56 16.60
C TRP A 236 -0.02 4.71 17.46
N VAL A 237 1.28 4.88 17.30
CA VAL A 237 2.29 4.21 18.16
C VAL A 237 2.07 4.57 19.64
N LYS A 238 1.62 5.80 19.90
CA LYS A 238 1.34 6.30 21.25
C LYS A 238 0.31 5.45 22.01
N MET A 239 -0.61 4.79 21.32
CA MET A 239 -1.62 3.92 21.97
C MET A 239 -1.01 2.61 22.51
N GLY A 240 0.21 2.26 22.12
CA GLY A 240 0.86 1.05 22.59
C GLY A 240 0.02 -0.20 22.27
N LYS A 241 -0.34 -0.96 23.31
CA LYS A 241 -1.18 -2.17 23.18
C LYS A 241 -2.69 -1.90 23.13
N GLU A 242 -3.11 -0.67 23.35
CA GLU A 242 -4.54 -0.27 23.38
C GLU A 242 -5.07 0.05 21.97
N GLN A 243 -4.69 -0.74 20.99
CA GLN A 243 -5.20 -0.62 19.63
C GLN A 243 -6.64 -1.15 19.54
N SER A 244 -7.37 -0.72 18.50
CA SER A 244 -8.73 -1.20 18.26
C SER A 244 -8.76 -2.74 18.09
N ALA A 245 -9.70 -3.40 18.77
CA ALA A 245 -9.94 -4.84 18.62
C ALA A 245 -10.26 -5.26 17.16
N LEU A 246 -10.71 -4.31 16.32
CA LEU A 246 -10.98 -4.57 14.90
C LEU A 246 -9.72 -4.86 14.08
N VAL A 247 -8.55 -4.39 14.51
CA VAL A 247 -7.28 -4.52 13.77
C VAL A 247 -6.24 -5.37 14.50
N THR A 248 -6.58 -5.90 15.66
CA THR A 248 -5.74 -6.85 16.40
C THR A 248 -6.14 -8.29 16.11
N TYR A 249 -5.18 -9.20 16.26
CA TYR A 249 -5.43 -10.62 16.05
C TYR A 249 -6.51 -11.17 17.00
N ASP A 250 -7.48 -11.89 16.43
CA ASP A 250 -8.51 -12.64 17.15
C ASP A 250 -8.36 -14.15 16.88
N ALA A 251 -8.17 -14.94 17.92
CA ALA A 251 -7.93 -16.37 17.79
C ALA A 251 -9.13 -17.15 17.21
N SER A 252 -10.35 -16.64 17.38
CA SER A 252 -11.58 -17.28 16.86
C SER A 252 -11.65 -17.18 15.33
N TYR A 253 -11.09 -16.11 14.76
CA TYR A 253 -11.07 -15.83 13.33
C TYR A 253 -9.70 -16.10 12.68
N LYS A 254 -8.66 -16.33 13.50
CA LYS A 254 -7.25 -16.50 13.09
C LYS A 254 -6.69 -15.32 12.28
N THR A 255 -7.28 -14.17 12.42
CA THR A 255 -6.88 -12.90 11.82
C THR A 255 -7.55 -11.75 12.58
N ALA A 256 -7.35 -10.50 12.15
CA ALA A 256 -8.08 -9.37 12.68
C ALA A 256 -9.55 -9.42 12.24
N LEU A 257 -10.45 -8.99 13.12
CA LEU A 257 -11.90 -9.05 12.86
C LEU A 257 -12.31 -8.24 11.62
N LEU A 258 -11.69 -7.09 11.40
CA LEU A 258 -11.93 -6.26 10.23
C LEU A 258 -11.54 -6.98 8.93
N ASP A 259 -10.38 -7.64 8.92
CA ASP A 259 -9.93 -8.45 7.79
C ASP A 259 -10.93 -9.57 7.49
N TRP A 260 -11.34 -10.31 8.51
CA TRP A 260 -12.29 -11.40 8.34
C TRP A 260 -13.60 -10.96 7.69
N TYR A 261 -14.23 -9.90 8.20
CA TYR A 261 -15.48 -9.39 7.64
C TYR A 261 -15.30 -8.88 6.21
N SER A 262 -14.22 -8.14 5.95
CA SER A 262 -13.93 -7.63 4.62
C SER A 262 -13.75 -8.75 3.59
N VAL A 263 -13.04 -9.82 3.95
CA VAL A 263 -12.83 -10.99 3.09
C VAL A 263 -14.14 -11.77 2.87
N GLN A 264 -15.04 -11.87 3.88
CA GLN A 264 -16.34 -12.49 3.66
C GLN A 264 -17.19 -11.70 2.63
N LEU A 265 -17.15 -10.37 2.69
CA LEU A 265 -17.84 -9.54 1.69
C LEU A 265 -17.17 -9.67 0.31
N GLN A 266 -15.85 -9.69 0.23
CA GLN A 266 -15.11 -9.89 -1.02
C GLN A 266 -15.51 -11.20 -1.73
N LYS A 267 -15.67 -12.29 -0.99
CA LYS A 267 -16.07 -13.60 -1.55
C LYS A 267 -17.41 -13.56 -2.27
N ASN A 268 -18.29 -12.63 -1.92
CA ASN A 268 -19.58 -12.47 -2.59
C ASN A 268 -19.48 -11.74 -3.92
N VAL A 269 -18.45 -10.92 -4.12
CA VAL A 269 -18.29 -10.10 -5.33
C VAL A 269 -17.29 -10.68 -6.33
N TYR A 270 -16.56 -11.73 -5.98
CA TYR A 270 -15.64 -12.41 -6.90
C TYR A 270 -16.06 -13.83 -7.19
N SER A 271 -15.79 -14.26 -8.41
CA SER A 271 -15.95 -15.64 -8.85
C SER A 271 -14.77 -16.07 -9.70
N ILE A 272 -14.24 -17.27 -9.43
CA ILE A 272 -13.20 -17.91 -10.21
C ILE A 272 -13.79 -19.20 -10.76
N HIS A 273 -14.30 -19.14 -12.00
CA HIS A 273 -15.02 -20.27 -12.57
C HIS A 273 -14.46 -20.69 -13.92
N ARG A 274 -14.92 -21.85 -14.36
CA ARG A 274 -14.77 -22.38 -15.70
C ARG A 274 -13.38 -22.89 -16.05
N GLY A 275 -12.54 -23.21 -15.08
CA GLY A 275 -11.27 -23.91 -15.30
C GLY A 275 -10.19 -23.16 -16.10
N ASN A 276 -10.46 -21.91 -16.54
CA ASN A 276 -9.49 -21.10 -17.29
C ASN A 276 -8.72 -20.11 -16.40
N GLY A 277 -8.95 -20.12 -15.07
CA GLY A 277 -8.30 -19.24 -14.12
C GLY A 277 -8.75 -17.79 -14.16
N GLN A 278 -9.72 -17.45 -15.01
CA GLN A 278 -10.21 -16.06 -15.08
C GLN A 278 -10.99 -15.69 -13.82
N LYS A 279 -10.71 -14.48 -13.33
CA LYS A 279 -11.40 -13.87 -12.20
C LYS A 279 -12.47 -12.95 -12.72
N TYR A 280 -13.67 -13.07 -12.15
CA TYR A 280 -14.82 -12.25 -12.52
C TYR A 280 -15.26 -11.45 -11.31
N LEU A 281 -15.38 -10.13 -11.48
CA LEU A 281 -15.87 -9.19 -10.49
C LEU A 281 -17.34 -8.89 -10.76
N HIS A 282 -18.20 -9.08 -9.75
CA HIS A 282 -19.58 -8.60 -9.79
C HIS A 282 -19.62 -7.13 -9.37
N TRP A 283 -19.30 -6.24 -10.30
CA TRP A 283 -19.12 -4.83 -10.02
C TRP A 283 -20.42 -4.12 -9.57
N GLN A 284 -21.59 -4.53 -10.07
CA GLN A 284 -22.86 -3.96 -9.61
C GLN A 284 -23.18 -4.32 -8.14
N LEU A 285 -22.87 -5.54 -7.72
CA LEU A 285 -23.01 -5.93 -6.32
C LEU A 285 -22.04 -5.16 -5.43
N LEU A 286 -20.79 -5.01 -5.87
CA LEU A 286 -19.80 -4.22 -5.17
C LEU A 286 -20.20 -2.76 -5.06
N TRP A 287 -20.76 -2.18 -6.12
CA TRP A 287 -21.32 -0.82 -6.09
C TRP A 287 -22.35 -0.65 -4.98
N ASN A 288 -23.30 -1.58 -4.87
CA ASN A 288 -24.30 -1.54 -3.82
C ASN A 288 -23.68 -1.65 -2.41
N CYS A 289 -22.67 -2.51 -2.24
CA CYS A 289 -21.95 -2.62 -0.96
C CYS A 289 -21.20 -1.32 -0.61
N LEU A 290 -20.54 -0.69 -1.57
CA LEU A 290 -19.79 0.56 -1.34
C LEU A 290 -20.70 1.75 -0.98
N LEU A 291 -21.91 1.80 -1.52
CA LEU A 291 -22.90 2.82 -1.16
C LEU A 291 -23.31 2.74 0.31
N TYR A 292 -23.34 1.54 0.91
CA TYR A 292 -23.68 1.33 2.31
C TYR A 292 -22.51 1.54 3.28
N THR A 293 -21.25 1.42 2.82
CA THR A 293 -20.06 1.50 3.67
C THR A 293 -19.35 2.85 3.58
N SER A 294 -19.70 3.69 2.62
CA SER A 294 -19.18 5.05 2.51
C SER A 294 -20.13 6.02 3.17
N PRO A 295 -19.71 6.85 4.15
CA PRO A 295 -20.50 8.02 4.51
C PRO A 295 -20.65 8.83 3.22
N SER A 296 -21.88 9.05 2.81
CA SER A 296 -22.20 9.76 1.57
C SER A 296 -21.51 11.11 1.56
N PRO A 297 -20.76 11.47 0.50
CA PRO A 297 -20.29 12.84 0.34
C PRO A 297 -21.35 13.75 -0.31
N ARG A 298 -22.62 13.37 -0.24
CA ARG A 298 -23.73 14.11 -0.85
C ARG A 298 -24.73 14.61 0.20
N ASP A 299 -24.21 15.29 1.23
CA ASP A 299 -24.98 16.22 2.06
C ASP A 299 -24.13 17.45 2.33
#